data_efda6db3796a6e0c3d0883eba2421f81
#
_entry.id   efda6db3796a6e0c3d0883eba2421f81
#
_cell.length_a   1.000
_cell.length_b   1.000
_cell.length_c   1.000
_cell.angle_alpha   90.00
_cell.angle_beta   90.00
_cell.angle_gamma   90.00
#
_symmetry.space_group_name_H-M   'P 1'
#
loop_
_entity.id
_entity.type
_entity.pdbx_description
1 polymer ?
#
loop_
_entity_poly.entity_id
_entity_poly.type
_entity_poly.pdbx_seq_one_letter_code
_entity_poly.pdbx_strand_id
1 'polypeptide(L)'
;MPDRSALSPSDVSGKLDTLVELLREAERLAKELDGARIGDWYRRPDLTTDAAASMESRAQQVSLVAHEIGRRIDVVSHQLRTVRPPRRVTPPGDGGG
;
A
#
# COMPACT_ATOMS: atom_id res chain seq x y z
N MET A 1 11.86 -6.88 -29.93
CA MET A 1 10.79 -6.27 -29.31
C MET A 1 10.97 -6.18 -27.84
N PRO A 2 10.87 -5.06 -27.35
CA PRO A 2 11.06 -4.91 -25.91
C PRO A 2 10.00 -5.62 -25.14
N ASP A 3 10.41 -6.12 -24.02
CA ASP A 3 9.51 -6.77 -23.17
C ASP A 3 8.67 -5.74 -22.49
N ARG A 4 7.40 -5.68 -22.84
CA ARG A 4 6.56 -4.72 -22.28
C ARG A 4 6.32 -4.86 -20.84
N SER A 5 6.53 -6.00 -20.25
CA SER A 5 6.28 -6.16 -18.86
C SER A 5 7.50 -5.74 -18.02
N ALA A 6 8.59 -5.42 -18.68
CA ALA A 6 9.77 -5.04 -17.93
C ALA A 6 9.70 -3.55 -17.59
N LEU A 7 9.87 -3.23 -16.33
CA LEU A 7 9.91 -1.85 -15.90
C LEU A 7 11.35 -1.47 -15.62
N SER A 8 11.70 -0.24 -15.93
CA SER A 8 13.04 0.23 -15.60
C SER A 8 13.08 0.55 -14.11
N PRO A 9 14.27 0.64 -13.53
CA PRO A 9 14.37 1.04 -12.13
C PRO A 9 13.70 2.39 -11.86
N SER A 10 13.78 3.31 -12.81
CA SER A 10 13.14 4.60 -12.66
C SER A 10 11.62 4.46 -12.62
N ASP A 11 11.08 3.58 -13.46
CA ASP A 11 9.64 3.33 -13.46
C ASP A 11 9.18 2.75 -12.13
N VAL A 12 9.95 1.80 -11.62
CA VAL A 12 9.61 1.17 -10.35
C VAL A 12 9.67 2.19 -9.23
N SER A 13 10.71 3.01 -9.22
CA SER A 13 10.84 4.05 -8.21
C SER A 13 9.66 5.01 -8.24
N GLY A 14 9.28 5.45 -9.42
CA GLY A 14 8.16 6.37 -9.56
C GLY A 14 6.85 5.76 -9.11
N LYS A 15 6.64 4.48 -9.44
CA LYS A 15 5.41 3.82 -9.02
C LYS A 15 5.36 3.62 -7.52
N LEU A 16 6.50 3.34 -6.91
CA LEU A 16 6.55 3.21 -5.46
C LEU A 16 6.26 4.54 -4.78
N ASP A 17 6.79 5.63 -5.31
CA ASP A 17 6.50 6.95 -4.75
C ASP A 17 5.02 7.26 -4.84
N THR A 18 4.42 6.95 -5.98
CA THR A 18 2.98 7.16 -6.16
C THR A 18 2.18 6.32 -5.18
N LEU A 19 2.58 5.07 -4.98
CA LEU A 19 1.88 4.21 -4.03
C LEU A 19 1.97 4.76 -2.61
N VAL A 20 3.12 5.28 -2.22
CA VAL A 20 3.26 5.86 -0.89
C VAL A 20 2.27 7.01 -0.73
N GLU A 21 2.18 7.88 -1.73
CA GLU A 21 1.28 9.00 -1.64
C GLU A 21 -0.17 8.56 -1.59
N LEU A 22 -0.54 7.59 -2.43
CA LEU A 22 -1.91 7.10 -2.45
C LEU A 22 -2.28 6.42 -1.15
N LEU A 23 -1.34 5.66 -0.59
CA LEU A 23 -1.62 4.97 0.65
C LEU A 23 -1.67 5.91 1.84
N ARG A 24 -0.90 6.99 1.81
CA ARG A 24 -1.01 8.00 2.86
C ARG A 24 -2.36 8.68 2.81
N GLU A 25 -2.85 8.95 1.60
CA GLU A 25 -4.18 9.51 1.46
C GLU A 25 -5.24 8.51 1.94
N ALA A 26 -5.05 7.23 1.59
CA ALA A 26 -5.98 6.20 2.05
C ALA A 26 -5.97 6.10 3.58
N GLU A 27 -4.80 6.22 4.19
CA GLU A 27 -4.70 6.16 5.64
C GLU A 27 -5.43 7.34 6.27
N ARG A 28 -5.29 8.52 5.67
CA ARG A 28 -5.97 9.71 6.17
C ARG A 28 -7.48 9.51 6.14
N LEU A 29 -7.98 8.98 5.02
CA LEU A 29 -9.42 8.71 4.90
C LEU A 29 -9.87 7.65 5.89
N ALA A 30 -9.05 6.63 6.10
CA ALA A 30 -9.39 5.59 7.05
C ALA A 30 -9.48 6.14 8.47
N LYS A 31 -8.60 7.07 8.83
CA LYS A 31 -8.65 7.68 10.14
C LYS A 31 -9.92 8.50 10.30
N GLU A 32 -10.33 9.20 9.25
CA GLU A 32 -11.58 9.95 9.30
C GLU A 32 -12.75 9.01 9.50
N LEU A 33 -12.76 7.90 8.80
CA LEU A 33 -13.84 6.93 8.93
C LEU A 33 -13.86 6.29 10.31
N ASP A 34 -12.66 5.98 10.83
CA ASP A 34 -12.55 5.38 12.14
C ASP A 34 -13.09 6.34 13.20
N GLY A 35 -12.90 7.63 13.02
CA GLY A 35 -13.38 8.62 13.98
C GLY A 35 -14.83 9.00 13.81
N ALA A 36 -15.51 8.44 12.82
CA ALA A 36 -16.89 8.87 12.52
C ALA A 36 -17.95 8.31 13.45
N ARG A 37 -17.57 7.40 14.37
CA ARG A 37 -18.51 6.84 15.34
C ARG A 37 -19.73 6.21 14.67
N ILE A 38 -19.45 5.43 13.65
CA ILE A 38 -20.51 4.82 12.84
C ILE A 38 -21.39 3.91 13.69
N GLY A 39 -20.85 3.34 14.75
CA GLY A 39 -21.66 2.50 15.62
C GLY A 39 -22.82 3.23 16.27
N ASP A 40 -22.78 4.57 16.28
CA ASP A 40 -23.86 5.34 16.86
C ASP A 40 -24.95 5.65 15.86
N TRP A 41 -24.81 5.21 14.63
CA TRP A 41 -25.77 5.54 13.56
C TRP A 41 -27.06 4.75 13.63
N TYR A 42 -27.17 3.82 14.54
CA TYR A 42 -28.34 2.95 14.58
C TYR A 42 -29.66 3.72 14.75
N ARG A 43 -29.58 4.96 15.16
CA ARG A 43 -30.77 5.76 15.32
C ARG A 43 -31.03 6.72 14.16
N ARG A 44 -30.20 6.69 13.14
CA ARG A 44 -30.35 7.63 12.05
C ARG A 44 -31.48 7.18 11.13
N PRO A 45 -32.49 8.01 10.92
CA PRO A 45 -33.59 7.60 10.05
C PRO A 45 -33.21 7.56 8.59
N ASP A 46 -32.13 8.23 8.21
CA ASP A 46 -31.70 8.24 6.82
C ASP A 46 -30.81 7.05 6.48
N LEU A 47 -30.52 6.18 7.44
CA LEU A 47 -29.68 5.03 7.14
C LEU A 47 -30.58 3.85 6.83
N THR A 48 -30.57 3.40 5.58
CA THR A 48 -31.34 2.23 5.21
C THR A 48 -30.46 0.99 5.33
N THR A 49 -31.13 -0.16 5.39
CA THR A 49 -30.40 -1.41 5.43
C THR A 49 -29.54 -1.61 4.20
N ASP A 50 -30.06 -1.23 3.04
CA ASP A 50 -29.30 -1.37 1.80
C ASP A 50 -28.10 -0.45 1.77
N ALA A 51 -28.24 0.76 2.28
CA ALA A 51 -27.12 1.68 2.32
C ALA A 51 -26.05 1.17 3.27
N ALA A 52 -26.45 0.65 4.42
CA ALA A 52 -25.51 0.11 5.38
C ALA A 52 -24.76 -1.09 4.80
N ALA A 53 -25.50 -1.98 4.14
CA ALA A 53 -24.87 -3.16 3.52
C ALA A 53 -23.90 -2.77 2.42
N SER A 54 -24.25 -1.75 1.64
CA SER A 54 -23.38 -1.27 0.58
C SER A 54 -22.08 -0.69 1.14
N MET A 55 -22.19 0.07 2.22
CA MET A 55 -21.01 0.65 2.85
C MET A 55 -20.14 -0.43 3.47
N GLU A 56 -20.76 -1.43 4.09
CA GLU A 56 -20.00 -2.52 4.68
C GLU A 56 -19.25 -3.30 3.59
N SER A 57 -19.90 -3.53 2.46
CA SER A 57 -19.27 -4.21 1.35
C SER A 57 -18.05 -3.44 0.85
N ARG A 58 -18.16 -2.13 0.76
CA ARG A 58 -17.03 -1.33 0.32
C ARG A 58 -15.91 -1.31 1.35
N ALA A 59 -16.27 -1.32 2.63
CA ALA A 59 -15.25 -1.38 3.68
C ALA A 59 -14.48 -2.69 3.60
N GLN A 60 -15.19 -3.78 3.35
CA GLN A 60 -14.53 -5.07 3.19
C GLN A 60 -13.64 -5.07 1.95
N GLN A 61 -14.09 -4.42 0.90
CA GLN A 61 -13.30 -4.33 -0.32
C GLN A 61 -12.01 -3.56 -0.06
N VAL A 62 -12.07 -2.50 0.73
CA VAL A 62 -10.88 -1.74 1.09
C VAL A 62 -9.88 -2.66 1.81
N SER A 63 -10.36 -3.44 2.77
CA SER A 63 -9.49 -4.35 3.50
C SER A 63 -8.85 -5.38 2.59
N LEU A 64 -9.63 -5.93 1.66
CA LEU A 64 -9.09 -6.93 0.75
C LEU A 64 -8.06 -6.34 -0.18
N VAL A 65 -8.32 -5.15 -0.71
CA VAL A 65 -7.38 -4.51 -1.62
C VAL A 65 -6.11 -4.12 -0.88
N ALA A 66 -6.24 -3.60 0.33
CA ALA A 66 -5.08 -3.23 1.12
C ALA A 66 -4.21 -4.44 1.41
N HIS A 67 -4.84 -5.57 1.76
CA HIS A 67 -4.12 -6.79 2.01
C HIS A 67 -3.39 -7.26 0.75
N GLU A 68 -4.06 -7.18 -0.39
CA GLU A 68 -3.46 -7.60 -1.64
C GLU A 68 -2.30 -6.70 -2.05
N ILE A 69 -2.43 -5.41 -1.83
CA ILE A 69 -1.33 -4.49 -2.09
C ILE A 69 -0.13 -4.87 -1.23
N GLY A 70 -0.37 -5.14 0.04
CA GLY A 70 0.71 -5.53 0.94
C GLY A 70 1.43 -6.77 0.47
N ARG A 71 0.67 -7.79 0.05
CA ARG A 71 1.26 -9.02 -0.43
C ARG A 71 2.13 -8.79 -1.67
N ARG A 72 1.63 -8.00 -2.59
CA ARG A 72 2.36 -7.74 -3.84
C ARG A 72 3.60 -6.91 -3.58
N ILE A 73 3.52 -5.96 -2.67
CA ILE A 73 4.66 -5.13 -2.35
C ILE A 73 5.71 -5.91 -1.57
N ASP A 74 5.30 -6.88 -0.77
CA ASP A 74 6.26 -7.74 -0.10
C ASP A 74 7.13 -8.49 -1.12
N VAL A 75 6.51 -8.95 -2.21
CA VAL A 75 7.25 -9.61 -3.27
C VAL A 75 8.25 -8.64 -3.91
N VAL A 76 7.80 -7.42 -4.19
CA VAL A 76 8.67 -6.40 -4.78
C VAL A 76 9.82 -6.09 -3.84
N SER A 77 9.53 -5.94 -2.57
CA SER A 77 10.54 -5.63 -1.57
C SER A 77 11.59 -6.74 -1.51
N HIS A 78 11.13 -7.98 -1.55
CA HIS A 78 12.05 -9.11 -1.53
C HIS A 78 12.94 -9.11 -2.77
N GLN A 79 12.35 -8.87 -3.93
CA GLN A 79 13.12 -8.84 -5.16
C GLN A 79 14.14 -7.70 -5.14
N LEU A 80 13.78 -6.56 -4.61
CA LEU A 80 14.70 -5.44 -4.53
C LEU A 80 15.88 -5.75 -3.62
N ARG A 81 15.63 -6.49 -2.55
CA ARG A 81 16.72 -6.88 -1.67
C ARG A 81 17.69 -7.82 -2.36
N THR A 82 17.19 -8.72 -3.20
CA THR A 82 18.05 -9.69 -3.83
C THR A 82 18.87 -9.11 -4.96
N VAL A 83 18.39 -8.02 -5.59
CA VAL A 83 19.16 -7.43 -6.69
C VAL A 83 20.06 -6.30 -6.23
N ARG A 84 19.96 -5.91 -4.97
CA ARG A 84 20.76 -4.83 -4.50
C ARG A 84 22.22 -5.26 -4.53
N PRO A 85 23.09 -4.46 -5.04
CA PRO A 85 24.50 -4.85 -5.08
C PRO A 85 25.02 -5.07 -3.68
N PRO A 86 25.88 -6.00 -3.54
CA PRO A 86 26.41 -6.28 -2.25
C PRO A 86 27.13 -5.06 -1.75
N ARG A 87 26.86 -4.73 -0.56
CA ARG A 87 27.36 -3.58 -0.05
C ARG A 87 28.74 -3.79 0.16
N ARG A 88 29.53 -3.29 -0.31
CA ARG A 88 30.79 -3.41 -0.23
C ARG A 88 31.26 -3.12 1.01
N VAL A 89 31.42 -3.89 1.61
CA VAL A 89 31.80 -3.69 2.80
C VAL A 89 33.13 -3.44 2.68
N THR A 90 33.43 -2.53 2.48
CA THR A 90 34.60 -2.19 2.34
C THR A 90 35.23 -2.58 3.42
N PRO A 91 36.04 -3.20 3.32
CA PRO A 91 36.65 -3.68 4.30
C PRO A 91 37.15 -2.59 4.96
N PRO A 92 37.12 -2.59 5.80
CA PRO A 92 37.45 -1.60 6.40
C PRO A 92 38.57 -1.41 6.34
N GLY A 93 38.82 -1.51 6.07
CA GLY A 93 39.54 -1.33 6.01
C GLY A 93 39.83 -1.16 5.24
N ASP A 94 39.65 -1.35 4.95
CA ASP A 94 39.85 -1.16 4.26
C ASP A 94 39.90 -0.40 4.04
N GLY A 95 40.00 -0.25 4.53
CA GLY A 95 40.12 0.29 4.42
C GLY A 95 40.58 0.57 4.42
N GLY A 96 40.80 0.44 4.59
CA GLY A 96 41.20 0.51 4.59
C GLY A 96 41.57 0.45 4.52
N GLY A 97 41.58 0.28 4.49
CA GLY A 97 41.84 0.08 4.43
C GLY A 97 41.90 -0.03 4.53
#